data_f012d6bb1dec7a589d21d8ff51f8ea0e
#
_entry.id   f012d6bb1dec7a589d21d8ff51f8ea0e
#
_cell.length_a   1.000
_cell.length_b   1.000
_cell.length_c   1.000
_cell.angle_alpha   90.00
_cell.angle_beta   90.00
_cell.angle_gamma   90.00
#
_symmetry.space_group_name_H-M   'P 1'
#
loop_
_entity.id
_entity.type
_entity.pdbx_description
1 polymer ?
#
loop_
_entity_poly.entity_id
_entity_poly.type
_entity_poly.pdbx_seq_one_letter_code
_entity_poly.pdbx_strand_id
1 'polypeptide(L)'
;MNTISQKSYAKINLNLNVVGKTKNLHKLQSIVSLISLYDEISLRQIDSRKHKILFKGKFSKTINSRNTIYKTLSILDKEKLLKKKYLVMVKKNIPVKSGMGGGSMNAATLIKIFMKNKIIKINKKKLQKINDSIGQDVKLGFSKNIMYLDGNNSVKILNKKTKYFLLLFMPKYVCSTKYIFSKVKKYSKPLKNIKNKFNNLGSLKNDLQDIVIKKIQS
;
A
#
# COMPACT_ATOMS: atom_id res chain seq x y z
N MET A 1 19.74 -14.52 16.67
CA MET A 1 19.10 -14.62 15.34
C MET A 1 19.63 -13.55 14.41
N ASN A 2 19.92 -13.93 13.17
CA ASN A 2 20.39 -12.99 12.16
C ASN A 2 19.26 -11.99 11.78
N THR A 3 19.66 -10.77 11.40
CA THR A 3 18.74 -9.76 10.90
C THR A 3 18.23 -10.16 9.52
N ILE A 4 16.91 -10.17 9.33
CA ILE A 4 16.26 -10.44 8.05
C ILE A 4 15.86 -9.12 7.44
N SER A 5 16.28 -8.84 6.19
CA SER A 5 15.93 -7.60 5.48
C SER A 5 15.18 -7.89 4.19
N GLN A 6 14.20 -7.02 3.84
CA GLN A 6 13.42 -7.13 2.61
C GLN A 6 13.00 -5.74 2.10
N LYS A 7 13.04 -5.56 0.77
CA LYS A 7 12.53 -4.39 0.07
C LYS A 7 11.00 -4.37 0.07
N SER A 8 10.44 -3.21 0.39
CA SER A 8 9.00 -2.93 0.39
C SER A 8 8.71 -1.90 -0.70
N TYR A 9 8.31 -2.36 -1.87
CA TYR A 9 8.16 -1.53 -3.06
C TYR A 9 6.94 -0.61 -2.97
N ALA A 10 7.09 0.63 -3.45
CA ALA A 10 5.98 1.56 -3.62
C ALA A 10 5.00 1.06 -4.69
N LYS A 11 3.74 1.45 -4.56
CA LYS A 11 2.71 1.23 -5.60
C LYS A 11 2.36 2.55 -6.28
N ILE A 12 1.97 2.47 -7.54
CA ILE A 12 1.32 3.57 -8.25
C ILE A 12 0.00 3.09 -8.86
N ASN A 13 -0.92 4.01 -9.02
CA ASN A 13 -2.11 3.81 -9.83
C ASN A 13 -1.80 4.29 -11.25
N LEU A 14 -1.80 3.39 -12.23
CA LEU A 14 -1.64 3.74 -13.65
C LEU A 14 -2.91 4.41 -14.20
N ASN A 15 -4.06 4.10 -13.60
CA ASN A 15 -5.31 4.85 -13.68
C ASN A 15 -6.03 4.78 -12.33
N LEU A 16 -6.99 5.67 -12.12
CA LEU A 16 -7.89 5.60 -10.98
C LEU A 16 -9.26 6.12 -11.37
N ASN A 17 -10.26 5.24 -11.34
CA ASN A 17 -11.65 5.60 -11.59
C ASN A 17 -12.46 5.44 -10.30
N VAL A 18 -13.19 6.49 -9.94
CA VAL A 18 -14.15 6.44 -8.85
C VAL A 18 -15.49 6.06 -9.44
N VAL A 19 -15.90 4.80 -9.25
CA VAL A 19 -17.08 4.22 -9.89
C VAL A 19 -18.31 4.17 -9.00
N GLY A 20 -18.22 4.73 -7.80
CA GLY A 20 -19.32 4.78 -6.86
C GLY A 20 -18.85 5.02 -5.43
N LYS A 21 -19.80 4.95 -4.49
CA LYS A 21 -19.55 5.12 -3.06
C LYS A 21 -20.41 4.15 -2.26
N THR A 22 -19.84 3.58 -1.21
CA THR A 22 -20.57 2.94 -0.11
C THR A 22 -20.81 3.97 1.00
N LYS A 23 -21.48 3.60 2.08
CA LYS A 23 -21.67 4.48 3.24
C LYS A 23 -20.39 5.16 3.71
N ASN A 24 -19.26 4.45 3.71
CA ASN A 24 -18.00 4.94 4.30
C ASN A 24 -16.83 5.06 3.32
N LEU A 25 -16.91 4.49 2.10
CA LEU A 25 -15.77 4.36 1.20
C LEU A 25 -16.17 4.52 -0.27
N HIS A 26 -15.30 5.12 -1.07
CA HIS A 26 -15.46 5.16 -2.51
C HIS A 26 -15.09 3.80 -3.12
N LYS A 27 -15.88 3.39 -4.12
CA LYS A 27 -15.57 2.22 -4.96
C LYS A 27 -14.59 2.64 -6.03
N LEU A 28 -13.42 2.01 -6.05
CA LEU A 28 -12.32 2.38 -6.95
C LEU A 28 -12.02 1.25 -7.92
N GLN A 29 -11.94 1.58 -9.19
CA GLN A 29 -11.32 0.74 -10.19
C GLN A 29 -9.96 1.31 -10.55
N SER A 30 -8.92 0.49 -10.52
CA SER A 30 -7.56 0.96 -10.77
C SER A 30 -6.64 -0.15 -11.26
N ILE A 31 -5.81 0.16 -12.23
CA ILE A 31 -4.65 -0.65 -12.57
C ILE A 31 -3.50 -0.17 -11.69
N VAL A 32 -2.97 -1.08 -10.89
CA VAL A 32 -1.92 -0.78 -9.90
C VAL A 32 -0.65 -1.53 -10.26
N SER A 33 0.47 -0.84 -10.22
CA SER A 33 1.80 -1.42 -10.40
C SER A 33 2.69 -1.13 -9.21
N LEU A 34 3.56 -2.08 -8.85
CA LEU A 34 4.71 -1.80 -7.99
C LEU A 34 5.82 -1.18 -8.84
N ILE A 35 6.59 -0.27 -8.26
CA ILE A 35 7.71 0.42 -8.91
C ILE A 35 9.02 0.15 -8.17
N SER A 36 10.16 0.51 -8.76
CA SER A 36 11.49 0.26 -8.18
C SER A 36 11.84 1.08 -6.94
N LEU A 37 11.08 2.16 -6.65
CA LEU A 37 11.22 2.89 -5.38
C LEU A 37 10.74 2.02 -4.22
N TYR A 38 11.52 1.90 -3.13
CA TYR A 38 11.19 1.03 -2.01
C TYR A 38 11.66 1.58 -0.67
N ASP A 39 10.92 1.23 0.39
CA ASP A 39 11.43 1.23 1.76
C ASP A 39 12.16 -0.09 2.03
N GLU A 40 13.03 -0.12 3.03
CA GLU A 40 13.69 -1.35 3.47
C GLU A 40 13.22 -1.70 4.88
N ILE A 41 12.79 -2.94 5.06
CA ILE A 41 12.33 -3.45 6.36
C ILE A 41 13.32 -4.49 6.85
N SER A 42 13.85 -4.27 8.05
CA SER A 42 14.70 -5.23 8.73
C SER A 42 14.00 -5.71 10.01
N LEU A 43 14.08 -7.01 10.24
CA LEU A 43 13.46 -7.70 11.36
C LEU A 43 14.50 -8.49 12.14
N ARG A 44 14.54 -8.32 13.47
CA ARG A 44 15.35 -9.13 14.39
C ARG A 44 14.51 -9.49 15.61
N GLN A 45 14.57 -10.75 16.05
CA GLN A 45 14.00 -11.15 17.33
C GLN A 45 14.78 -10.50 18.46
N ILE A 46 14.07 -10.08 19.50
CA ILE A 46 14.65 -9.48 20.70
C ILE A 46 14.08 -10.14 21.95
N ASP A 47 14.86 -10.18 22.99
CA ASP A 47 14.39 -10.50 24.34
C ASP A 47 13.88 -9.21 24.99
N SER A 48 12.57 -9.06 25.00
CA SER A 48 11.88 -7.85 25.50
C SER A 48 10.41 -8.15 25.75
N ARG A 49 9.79 -7.40 26.63
CA ARG A 49 8.34 -7.50 26.91
C ARG A 49 7.48 -6.93 25.76
N LYS A 50 8.04 -6.02 24.94
CA LYS A 50 7.31 -5.33 23.87
C LYS A 50 8.12 -5.33 22.57
N HIS A 51 7.43 -5.24 21.44
CA HIS A 51 8.07 -4.96 20.15
C HIS A 51 8.73 -3.58 20.16
N LYS A 52 9.85 -3.44 19.46
CA LYS A 52 10.51 -2.17 19.20
C LYS A 52 10.39 -1.82 17.72
N ILE A 53 10.06 -0.57 17.41
CA ILE A 53 9.90 -0.09 16.03
C ILE A 53 10.77 1.15 15.88
N LEU A 54 11.67 1.13 14.89
CA LEU A 54 12.55 2.23 14.58
C LEU A 54 12.36 2.65 13.13
N PHE A 55 12.24 3.94 12.90
CA PHE A 55 12.20 4.53 11.57
C PHE A 55 13.45 5.37 11.35
N LYS A 56 14.09 5.21 10.18
CA LYS A 56 15.21 6.02 9.73
C LYS A 56 15.07 6.35 8.25
N GLY A 57 15.88 7.26 7.72
CA GLY A 57 15.85 7.70 6.33
C GLY A 57 15.08 9.00 6.11
N LYS A 58 15.10 9.49 4.86
CA LYS A 58 14.67 10.83 4.45
C LYS A 58 13.25 11.19 4.92
N PHE A 59 12.34 10.23 4.95
CA PHE A 59 10.92 10.47 5.25
C PHE A 59 10.46 9.85 6.58
N SER A 60 11.38 9.66 7.54
CA SER A 60 11.07 9.03 8.83
C SER A 60 10.49 10.00 9.87
N LYS A 61 10.87 11.29 9.85
CA LYS A 61 10.59 12.29 10.91
C LYS A 61 9.09 12.52 11.16
N THR A 62 8.23 12.32 10.18
CA THR A 62 6.78 12.61 10.27
C THR A 62 5.92 11.38 10.60
N ILE A 63 6.54 10.26 10.95
CA ILE A 63 5.84 9.02 11.25
C ILE A 63 5.50 9.00 12.75
N ASN A 64 4.20 8.92 13.06
CA ASN A 64 3.73 8.85 14.43
C ASN A 64 3.87 7.42 15.00
N SER A 65 3.68 7.29 16.32
CA SER A 65 3.77 6.00 17.04
C SER A 65 2.71 4.99 16.59
N ARG A 66 1.49 5.44 16.23
CA ARG A 66 0.39 4.57 15.76
C ARG A 66 0.41 4.38 14.24
N ASN A 67 1.54 3.93 13.70
CA ASN A 67 1.72 3.67 12.28
C ASN A 67 1.26 2.26 11.86
N THR A 68 1.34 1.95 10.56
CA THR A 68 0.92 0.65 10.02
C THR A 68 1.75 -0.53 10.50
N ILE A 69 3.04 -0.35 10.80
CA ILE A 69 3.90 -1.40 11.38
C ILE A 69 3.43 -1.72 12.79
N TYR A 70 3.20 -0.70 13.63
CA TYR A 70 2.62 -0.87 14.96
C TYR A 70 1.29 -1.62 14.90
N LYS A 71 0.38 -1.18 14.02
CA LYS A 71 -0.93 -1.82 13.84
C LYS A 71 -0.80 -3.28 13.42
N THR A 72 0.14 -3.59 12.50
CA THR A 72 0.41 -4.96 12.06
C THR A 72 0.84 -5.84 13.22
N LEU A 73 1.86 -5.41 14.00
CA LEU A 73 2.35 -6.17 15.15
C LEU A 73 1.26 -6.37 16.21
N SER A 74 0.50 -5.31 16.51
CA SER A 74 -0.61 -5.38 17.48
C SER A 74 -1.69 -6.37 17.08
N ILE A 75 -2.05 -6.43 15.78
CA ILE A 75 -3.03 -7.40 15.27
C ILE A 75 -2.46 -8.81 15.34
N LEU A 76 -1.22 -9.03 14.94
CA LEU A 76 -0.59 -10.34 14.99
C LEU A 76 -0.43 -10.86 16.44
N ASP A 77 -0.13 -9.98 17.39
CA ASP A 77 -0.10 -10.31 18.82
C ASP A 77 -1.51 -10.67 19.34
N LYS A 78 -2.53 -9.84 19.04
CA LYS A 78 -3.92 -10.10 19.41
C LYS A 78 -4.43 -11.46 18.90
N GLU A 79 -4.03 -11.81 17.67
CA GLU A 79 -4.33 -13.09 17.04
C GLU A 79 -3.46 -14.25 17.57
N LYS A 80 -2.60 -14.01 18.58
CA LYS A 80 -1.67 -14.98 19.18
C LYS A 80 -0.75 -15.66 18.17
N LEU A 81 -0.40 -14.94 17.09
CA LEU A 81 0.45 -15.45 16.02
C LEU A 81 1.95 -15.25 16.32
N LEU A 82 2.31 -14.27 17.13
CA LEU A 82 3.69 -14.00 17.51
C LEU A 82 4.00 -14.53 18.90
N LYS A 83 4.92 -15.51 18.98
CA LYS A 83 5.38 -16.08 20.25
C LYS A 83 6.55 -15.31 20.89
N LYS A 84 7.20 -14.46 20.12
CA LYS A 84 8.39 -13.69 20.50
C LYS A 84 8.20 -12.22 20.16
N LYS A 85 9.07 -11.36 20.68
CA LYS A 85 9.06 -9.93 20.36
C LYS A 85 10.17 -9.61 19.34
N TYR A 86 9.95 -8.54 18.60
CA TYR A 86 10.79 -8.18 17.45
C TYR A 86 11.15 -6.71 17.46
N LEU A 87 12.38 -6.43 17.06
CA LEU A 87 12.80 -5.11 16.59
C LEU A 87 12.55 -5.05 15.09
N VAL A 88 11.70 -4.12 14.69
CA VAL A 88 11.42 -3.80 13.29
C VAL A 88 12.04 -2.45 12.97
N MET A 89 13.00 -2.43 12.05
CA MET A 89 13.56 -1.19 11.52
C MET A 89 13.03 -0.95 10.11
N VAL A 90 12.62 0.30 9.83
CA VAL A 90 12.13 0.72 8.51
C VAL A 90 12.96 1.90 8.02
N LYS A 91 13.72 1.69 6.94
CA LYS A 91 14.39 2.78 6.22
C LYS A 91 13.42 3.39 5.21
N LYS A 92 12.95 4.60 5.50
CA LYS A 92 11.92 5.31 4.72
C LYS A 92 12.51 6.07 3.55
N ASN A 93 12.29 5.56 2.35
CA ASN A 93 12.63 6.22 1.09
C ASN A 93 11.38 6.63 0.30
N ILE A 94 10.21 6.04 0.62
CA ILE A 94 8.92 6.40 0.04
C ILE A 94 8.36 7.59 0.83
N PRO A 95 8.02 8.72 0.19
CA PRO A 95 7.44 9.87 0.87
C PRO A 95 6.15 9.53 1.62
N VAL A 96 5.99 10.10 2.81
CA VAL A 96 4.76 9.91 3.60
C VAL A 96 3.61 10.71 2.99
N LYS A 97 2.41 10.14 3.00
CA LYS A 97 1.18 10.73 2.41
C LYS A 97 1.25 11.01 0.91
N SER A 98 2.13 10.32 0.18
CA SER A 98 2.32 10.48 -1.28
C SER A 98 1.30 9.73 -2.15
N GLY A 99 0.36 8.97 -1.57
CA GLY A 99 -0.52 8.09 -2.35
C GLY A 99 0.15 6.80 -2.85
N MET A 100 1.47 6.65 -2.64
CA MET A 100 2.25 5.48 -3.12
C MET A 100 2.18 4.26 -2.20
N GLY A 101 1.25 4.23 -1.26
CA GLY A 101 0.97 3.07 -0.42
C GLY A 101 2.08 2.63 0.53
N GLY A 102 3.11 3.47 0.80
CA GLY A 102 4.30 3.08 1.55
C GLY A 102 4.01 2.37 2.87
N GLY A 103 3.07 2.87 3.68
CA GLY A 103 2.68 2.22 4.93
C GLY A 103 2.04 0.84 4.74
N SER A 104 1.11 0.71 3.78
CA SER A 104 0.43 -0.55 3.48
C SER A 104 1.37 -1.59 2.88
N MET A 105 2.29 -1.15 2.01
CA MET A 105 3.31 -2.03 1.44
C MET A 105 4.29 -2.51 2.52
N ASN A 106 4.64 -1.64 3.48
CA ASN A 106 5.48 -2.01 4.63
C ASN A 106 4.79 -3.06 5.51
N ALA A 107 3.49 -2.90 5.80
CA ALA A 107 2.71 -3.88 6.53
C ALA A 107 2.67 -5.24 5.81
N ALA A 108 2.38 -5.26 4.51
CA ALA A 108 2.39 -6.48 3.71
C ALA A 108 3.76 -7.15 3.69
N THR A 109 4.84 -6.36 3.56
CA THR A 109 6.21 -6.89 3.54
C THR A 109 6.58 -7.48 4.89
N LEU A 110 6.22 -6.85 6.01
CA LEU A 110 6.44 -7.40 7.35
C LEU A 110 5.72 -8.75 7.54
N ILE A 111 4.45 -8.85 7.12
CA ILE A 111 3.71 -10.11 7.17
C ILE A 111 4.38 -11.18 6.29
N LYS A 112 4.83 -10.83 5.08
CA LYS A 112 5.57 -11.75 4.19
C LYS A 112 6.87 -12.25 4.83
N ILE A 113 7.62 -11.39 5.52
CA ILE A 113 8.83 -11.79 6.27
C ILE A 113 8.46 -12.85 7.31
N PHE A 114 7.44 -12.60 8.12
CA PHE A 114 6.99 -13.55 9.14
C PHE A 114 6.55 -14.90 8.55
N MET A 115 5.77 -14.88 7.44
CA MET A 115 5.32 -16.10 6.76
C MET A 115 6.47 -16.87 6.12
N LYS A 116 7.35 -16.18 5.38
CA LYS A 116 8.48 -16.81 4.67
C LYS A 116 9.46 -17.50 5.63
N ASN A 117 9.67 -16.91 6.79
CA ASN A 117 10.57 -17.45 7.81
C ASN A 117 9.84 -18.40 8.80
N LYS A 118 8.63 -18.84 8.47
CA LYS A 118 7.82 -19.78 9.27
C LYS A 118 7.56 -19.30 10.70
N ILE A 119 7.69 -17.99 10.97
CA ILE A 119 7.41 -17.37 12.28
C ILE A 119 5.90 -17.40 12.53
N ILE A 120 5.09 -17.16 11.50
CA ILE A 120 3.64 -17.31 11.53
C ILE A 120 3.17 -18.28 10.46
N LYS A 121 2.09 -19.03 10.77
CA LYS A 121 1.39 -19.90 9.82
C LYS A 121 -0.07 -19.47 9.78
N ILE A 122 -0.51 -18.98 8.63
CA ILE A 122 -1.87 -18.47 8.43
C ILE A 122 -2.41 -18.92 7.07
N ASN A 123 -3.71 -19.20 7.01
CA ASN A 123 -4.41 -19.52 5.77
C ASN A 123 -4.88 -18.25 5.04
N LYS A 124 -5.33 -18.40 3.79
CA LYS A 124 -5.78 -17.27 2.94
C LYS A 124 -6.90 -16.45 3.59
N LYS A 125 -7.89 -17.10 4.22
CA LYS A 125 -9.04 -16.43 4.86
C LYS A 125 -8.59 -15.57 6.04
N LYS A 126 -7.70 -16.07 6.89
CA LYS A 126 -7.13 -15.34 8.02
C LYS A 126 -6.23 -14.19 7.55
N LEU A 127 -5.39 -14.42 6.52
CA LEU A 127 -4.57 -13.39 5.91
C LEU A 127 -5.42 -12.23 5.36
N GLN A 128 -6.52 -12.53 4.67
CA GLN A 128 -7.43 -11.51 4.17
C GLN A 128 -8.02 -10.67 5.31
N LYS A 129 -8.53 -11.28 6.36
CA LYS A 129 -9.05 -10.56 7.55
C LYS A 129 -8.00 -9.65 8.18
N ILE A 130 -6.76 -10.11 8.32
CA ILE A 130 -5.66 -9.32 8.86
C ILE A 130 -5.37 -8.12 7.94
N ASN A 131 -5.26 -8.35 6.63
CA ASN A 131 -5.01 -7.28 5.65
C ASN A 131 -6.09 -6.21 5.70
N ASP A 132 -7.36 -6.60 5.70
CA ASP A 132 -8.51 -5.67 5.72
C ASP A 132 -8.53 -4.87 7.03
N SER A 133 -8.14 -5.49 8.16
CA SER A 133 -8.04 -4.82 9.45
C SER A 133 -6.90 -3.80 9.49
N ILE A 134 -5.79 -3.99 8.77
CA ILE A 134 -4.67 -3.04 8.73
C ILE A 134 -5.00 -1.89 7.77
N GLY A 135 -5.40 -2.21 6.54
CA GLY A 135 -5.74 -1.23 5.52
C GLY A 135 -5.98 -1.88 4.14
N GLN A 136 -6.81 -1.23 3.32
CA GLN A 136 -7.29 -1.79 2.05
C GLN A 136 -6.18 -2.08 1.02
N ASP A 137 -5.13 -1.26 1.01
CA ASP A 137 -4.01 -1.43 0.07
C ASP A 137 -3.01 -2.52 0.49
N VAL A 138 -3.12 -3.09 1.71
CA VAL A 138 -2.15 -4.09 2.22
C VAL A 138 -2.11 -5.33 1.32
N LYS A 139 -3.26 -5.78 0.84
CA LYS A 139 -3.36 -6.93 -0.07
C LYS A 139 -2.57 -6.75 -1.38
N LEU A 140 -2.38 -5.53 -1.86
CA LEU A 140 -1.61 -5.23 -3.07
C LEU A 140 -0.13 -5.60 -2.90
N GLY A 141 0.42 -5.50 -1.70
CA GLY A 141 1.81 -5.83 -1.41
C GLY A 141 2.13 -7.33 -1.47
N PHE A 142 1.15 -8.21 -1.66
CA PHE A 142 1.37 -9.66 -1.81
C PHE A 142 1.58 -10.10 -3.26
N SER A 143 1.39 -9.22 -4.23
CA SER A 143 1.70 -9.49 -5.64
C SER A 143 2.93 -8.71 -6.09
N LYS A 144 3.66 -9.25 -7.08
CA LYS A 144 4.72 -8.55 -7.81
C LYS A 144 4.27 -8.13 -9.22
N ASN A 145 3.13 -8.62 -9.66
CA ASN A 145 2.57 -8.37 -10.97
C ASN A 145 1.71 -7.11 -10.96
N ILE A 146 1.39 -6.62 -12.15
CA ILE A 146 0.39 -5.56 -12.30
C ILE A 146 -0.96 -6.13 -11.84
N MET A 147 -1.70 -5.32 -11.11
CA MET A 147 -2.97 -5.70 -10.48
C MET A 147 -4.10 -4.80 -10.96
N TYR A 148 -5.28 -5.35 -11.00
CA TYR A 148 -6.51 -4.59 -11.21
C TYR A 148 -7.41 -4.67 -9.98
N LEU A 149 -7.81 -3.52 -9.48
CA LEU A 149 -8.88 -3.36 -8.48
C LEU A 149 -10.20 -3.18 -9.23
N ASP A 150 -11.21 -3.97 -8.90
CA ASP A 150 -12.46 -4.06 -9.66
C ASP A 150 -13.63 -3.21 -9.12
N GLY A 151 -13.39 -2.34 -8.19
CA GLY A 151 -14.43 -1.52 -7.55
C GLY A 151 -15.15 -2.19 -6.38
N ASN A 152 -15.14 -3.52 -6.28
CA ASN A 152 -15.66 -4.28 -5.15
C ASN A 152 -14.55 -4.72 -4.19
N ASN A 153 -13.43 -4.03 -4.24
CA ASN A 153 -12.25 -4.30 -3.43
C ASN A 153 -11.56 -5.65 -3.70
N SER A 154 -11.92 -6.34 -4.80
CA SER A 154 -11.24 -7.55 -5.28
C SER A 154 -10.02 -7.17 -6.12
N VAL A 155 -9.00 -8.01 -6.09
CA VAL A 155 -7.74 -7.80 -6.82
C VAL A 155 -7.57 -8.93 -7.83
N LYS A 156 -7.48 -8.58 -9.11
CA LYS A 156 -7.14 -9.51 -10.19
C LYS A 156 -5.72 -9.26 -10.65
N ILE A 157 -4.94 -10.32 -10.82
CA ILE A 157 -3.57 -10.24 -11.32
C ILE A 157 -3.62 -10.15 -12.85
N LEU A 158 -2.94 -9.17 -13.41
CA LEU A 158 -2.76 -9.03 -14.85
C LEU A 158 -1.37 -9.61 -15.20
N ASN A 159 -1.37 -10.79 -15.85
CA ASN A 159 -0.14 -11.47 -16.25
C ASN A 159 0.52 -10.80 -17.46
N LYS A 160 0.92 -9.53 -17.31
CA LYS A 160 1.68 -8.80 -18.32
C LYS A 160 3.05 -8.40 -17.77
N LYS A 161 4.08 -8.71 -18.54
CA LYS A 161 5.46 -8.24 -18.29
C LYS A 161 5.71 -7.04 -19.20
N THR A 162 5.50 -5.84 -18.68
CA THR A 162 5.83 -4.61 -19.41
C THR A 162 6.77 -3.78 -18.54
N LYS A 163 7.82 -3.27 -19.12
CA LYS A 163 8.75 -2.35 -18.46
C LYS A 163 8.37 -0.92 -18.83
N TYR A 164 8.23 -0.06 -17.85
CA TYR A 164 8.02 1.37 -18.02
C TYR A 164 9.10 2.13 -17.26
N PHE A 165 9.56 3.21 -17.87
CA PHE A 165 10.35 4.22 -17.17
C PHE A 165 9.39 5.25 -16.60
N LEU A 166 9.59 5.63 -15.33
CA LEU A 166 8.72 6.54 -14.61
C LEU A 166 9.53 7.70 -14.04
N LEU A 167 9.08 8.91 -14.32
CA LEU A 167 9.56 10.10 -13.64
C LEU A 167 8.58 10.41 -12.49
N LEU A 168 9.07 10.41 -11.25
CA LEU A 168 8.29 10.76 -10.07
C LEU A 168 8.55 12.22 -9.69
N PHE A 169 7.52 13.04 -9.84
CA PHE A 169 7.57 14.43 -9.41
C PHE A 169 6.83 14.60 -8.09
N MET A 170 7.50 15.16 -7.08
CA MET A 170 6.93 15.41 -5.75
C MET A 170 6.76 16.92 -5.55
N PRO A 171 5.55 17.46 -5.66
CA PRO A 171 5.30 18.87 -5.41
C PRO A 171 5.49 19.17 -3.91
N LYS A 172 5.75 20.42 -3.58
CA LYS A 172 5.88 20.89 -2.19
C LYS A 172 4.55 20.84 -1.41
N TYR A 173 3.43 20.75 -2.11
CA TYR A 173 2.09 20.76 -1.51
C TYR A 173 1.66 19.37 -1.06
N VAL A 174 1.07 19.31 0.13
CA VAL A 174 0.51 18.07 0.70
C VAL A 174 -1.01 18.08 0.57
N CYS A 175 -1.54 17.11 -0.17
CA CYS A 175 -2.98 16.92 -0.29
C CYS A 175 -3.48 15.84 0.67
N SER A 176 -4.51 16.16 1.46
CA SER A 176 -5.20 15.15 2.28
C SER A 176 -6.04 14.24 1.38
N THR A 177 -5.77 12.94 1.40
CA THR A 177 -6.57 11.95 0.68
C THR A 177 -8.07 12.08 1.01
N LYS A 178 -8.41 12.28 2.29
CA LYS A 178 -9.79 12.48 2.73
C LYS A 178 -10.43 13.70 2.07
N TYR A 179 -9.70 14.82 2.01
CA TYR A 179 -10.16 16.03 1.35
C TYR A 179 -10.40 15.80 -0.15
N ILE A 180 -9.45 15.20 -0.86
CA ILE A 180 -9.57 14.96 -2.30
C ILE A 180 -10.80 14.09 -2.60
N PHE A 181 -10.98 12.98 -1.87
CA PHE A 181 -12.15 12.12 -2.07
C PHE A 181 -13.47 12.80 -1.70
N SER A 182 -13.50 13.72 -0.73
CA SER A 182 -14.72 14.47 -0.39
C SER A 182 -15.18 15.42 -1.51
N LYS A 183 -14.29 15.78 -2.44
CA LYS A 183 -14.59 16.65 -3.58
C LYS A 183 -15.05 15.92 -4.84
N VAL A 184 -15.11 14.59 -4.82
CA VAL A 184 -15.64 13.80 -5.93
C VAL A 184 -17.15 14.00 -6.01
N LYS A 185 -17.61 14.67 -7.07
CA LYS A 185 -19.02 14.97 -7.33
C LYS A 185 -19.69 14.01 -8.32
N LYS A 186 -18.91 13.43 -9.24
CA LYS A 186 -19.39 12.55 -10.31
C LYS A 186 -18.62 11.24 -10.28
N TYR A 187 -19.27 10.15 -10.64
CA TYR A 187 -18.66 8.83 -10.74
C TYR A 187 -18.45 8.46 -12.20
N SER A 188 -17.29 7.87 -12.46
CA SER A 188 -16.96 7.32 -13.78
C SER A 188 -17.74 6.05 -14.06
N LYS A 189 -18.07 5.81 -15.34
CA LYS A 189 -18.59 4.51 -15.77
C LYS A 189 -17.55 3.41 -15.49
N PRO A 190 -17.98 2.24 -14.99
CA PRO A 190 -17.04 1.13 -14.78
C PRO A 190 -16.27 0.75 -16.05
N LEU A 191 -14.98 0.53 -15.90
CA LEU A 191 -14.14 0.08 -17.01
C LEU A 191 -14.54 -1.33 -17.43
N LYS A 192 -14.88 -1.50 -18.71
CA LYS A 192 -15.06 -2.78 -19.36
C LYS A 192 -13.76 -3.14 -20.12
N ASN A 193 -13.48 -4.43 -20.32
CA ASN A 193 -12.36 -4.94 -21.13
C ASN A 193 -10.96 -4.41 -20.75
N ILE A 194 -10.62 -4.53 -19.48
CA ILE A 194 -9.37 -3.98 -18.89
C ILE A 194 -8.11 -4.47 -19.61
N LYS A 195 -8.09 -5.72 -20.11
CA LYS A 195 -6.94 -6.24 -20.85
C LYS A 195 -6.61 -5.39 -22.07
N ASN A 196 -7.61 -4.92 -22.81
CA ASN A 196 -7.44 -4.07 -23.99
C ASN A 196 -7.02 -2.64 -23.61
N LYS A 197 -7.57 -2.11 -22.51
CA LYS A 197 -7.22 -0.77 -22.02
C LYS A 197 -5.79 -0.69 -21.48
N PHE A 198 -5.26 -1.77 -20.95
CA PHE A 198 -3.86 -1.82 -20.53
C PHE A 198 -2.86 -1.66 -21.70
N ASN A 199 -3.25 -1.96 -22.92
CA ASN A 199 -2.39 -1.77 -24.10
C ASN A 199 -2.21 -0.29 -24.48
N ASN A 200 -3.12 0.58 -24.04
CA ASN A 200 -3.06 2.03 -24.29
C ASN A 200 -3.14 2.79 -22.96
N LEU A 201 -2.05 2.76 -22.19
CA LEU A 201 -1.97 3.44 -20.89
C LEU A 201 -2.11 4.95 -21.01
N GLY A 202 -1.73 5.56 -22.16
CA GLY A 202 -1.87 6.99 -22.38
C GLY A 202 -3.32 7.49 -22.42
N SER A 203 -4.29 6.60 -22.71
CA SER A 203 -5.73 6.92 -22.67
C SER A 203 -6.35 6.79 -21.26
N LEU A 204 -5.61 6.30 -20.28
CA LEU A 204 -6.10 6.08 -18.94
C LEU A 204 -6.07 7.38 -18.13
N LYS A 205 -7.16 7.64 -17.40
CA LYS A 205 -7.34 8.85 -16.59
C LYS A 205 -7.27 8.54 -15.09
N ASN A 206 -6.99 9.57 -14.32
CA ASN A 206 -7.13 9.56 -12.88
C ASN A 206 -8.21 10.58 -12.49
N ASP A 207 -9.37 10.11 -12.04
CA ASP A 207 -10.52 10.95 -11.69
C ASP A 207 -10.23 11.96 -10.58
N LEU A 208 -9.15 11.78 -9.83
CA LEU A 208 -8.74 12.70 -8.77
C LEU A 208 -7.79 13.79 -9.26
N GLN A 209 -7.26 13.70 -10.49
CA GLN A 209 -6.22 14.60 -11.01
C GLN A 209 -6.67 16.06 -11.01
N ASP A 210 -7.81 16.35 -11.61
CA ASP A 210 -8.31 17.74 -11.72
C ASP A 210 -8.62 18.33 -10.34
N ILE A 211 -9.09 17.50 -9.39
CA ILE A 211 -9.35 17.95 -8.01
C ILE A 211 -8.04 18.36 -7.32
N VAL A 212 -6.96 17.58 -7.54
CA VAL A 212 -5.65 17.88 -6.98
C VAL A 212 -5.07 19.15 -7.60
N ILE A 213 -5.11 19.28 -8.95
CA ILE A 213 -4.61 20.44 -9.67
C ILE A 213 -5.30 21.73 -9.19
N LYS A 214 -6.63 21.73 -9.13
CA LYS A 214 -7.39 22.89 -8.62
C LYS A 214 -7.03 23.26 -7.20
N LYS A 215 -6.75 22.27 -6.34
CA LYS A 215 -6.33 22.54 -4.95
C LYS A 215 -4.93 23.15 -4.85
N ILE A 216 -4.04 22.85 -5.79
CA ILE A 216 -2.67 23.38 -5.80
C ILE A 216 -2.64 24.82 -6.35
N GLN A 217 -3.58 25.15 -7.25
CA GLN A 217 -3.70 26.48 -7.86
C GLN A 217 -4.48 27.48 -7.00
N SER A 218 -5.24 27.02 -6.00
CA SER A 218 -5.97 27.81 -5.01
C SER A 218 -5.14 28.08 -3.77
#